data_52cf9a89da4041dfa26f2ceccd068b1a
#
_entry.id   52cf9a89da4041dfa26f2ceccd068b1a
#
_cell.length_a   1.000
_cell.length_b   1.000
_cell.length_c   1.000
_cell.angle_alpha   90.00
_cell.angle_beta   90.00
_cell.angle_gamma   90.00
#
_symmetry.space_group_name_H-M   'P 1'
#
loop_
_entity.id
_entity.type
_entity.pdbx_description
1 polymer ?
#
loop_
_entity_poly.entity_id
_entity_poly.type
_entity_poly.pdbx_seq_one_letter_code
_entity_poly.pdbx_strand_id
1 'polypeptide(L)'
;LPKVFQGQMIHCDAGPSIVRAYPVKRSGAGYSAEIVNILDGAQKDRWFRPSDVQVAPDGSLIVADWYDPGVGGHRMGDLDRGRLFRVTPKGHKGYKLPKLDFKSIDGLISAIQNPNNSVKYIAWMGLHKRQNDAKPALLKLAQHQTPRMRARALWLLSQIKDNQADTVALATKDKDDNIRGMALRLARQHKLDLLPLIREFADDDSALVRRECLIALRHHQSDEAPALWAKLANAHDGKDRWYLEALGLAADKQENKFFDAWVKGAKLNTAAARDIVWRNRGTHGAKYLADII
;
A
#
# COMPACT_ATOMS: atom_id res chain seq x y z
N LEU A 1 9.93 -16.00 8.92
CA LEU A 1 8.61 -16.22 8.28
C LEU A 1 8.78 -16.96 6.95
N PRO A 2 7.87 -17.90 6.59
CA PRO A 2 7.74 -18.48 5.24
C PRO A 2 7.56 -17.39 4.18
N LYS A 3 8.01 -17.65 2.95
CA LYS A 3 7.95 -16.65 1.85
C LYS A 3 6.54 -16.10 1.62
N VAL A 4 5.51 -16.94 1.69
CA VAL A 4 4.10 -16.55 1.50
C VAL A 4 3.64 -15.46 2.46
N PHE A 5 4.23 -15.36 3.64
CA PHE A 5 3.87 -14.37 4.65
C PHE A 5 4.80 -13.15 4.69
N GLN A 6 5.90 -13.17 3.95
CA GLN A 6 6.86 -12.07 3.96
C GLN A 6 6.27 -10.83 3.29
N GLY A 7 6.10 -9.77 4.10
CA GLY A 7 5.52 -8.51 3.66
C GLY A 7 4.02 -8.52 3.45
N GLN A 8 3.35 -9.51 3.96
CA GLN A 8 1.90 -9.60 3.97
C GLN A 8 1.35 -9.15 5.33
N MET A 9 0.08 -8.80 5.35
CA MET A 9 -0.62 -8.53 6.59
C MET A 9 -0.83 -9.84 7.36
N ILE A 10 -0.58 -9.79 8.66
CA ILE A 10 -0.95 -10.83 9.62
C ILE A 10 -1.89 -10.19 10.63
N HIS A 11 -2.99 -10.84 10.92
CA HIS A 11 -4.08 -10.31 11.71
C HIS A 11 -4.52 -11.34 12.77
N CYS A 12 -4.82 -10.83 13.95
CA CYS A 12 -5.50 -11.57 15.01
C CYS A 12 -7.02 -11.39 14.88
N ASP A 13 -7.75 -12.48 14.85
CA ASP A 13 -9.20 -12.50 14.80
C ASP A 13 -9.71 -13.27 16.03
N ALA A 14 -9.99 -12.53 17.10
CA ALA A 14 -10.35 -13.11 18.41
C ALA A 14 -11.70 -13.83 18.39
N GLY A 15 -12.66 -13.36 17.59
CA GLY A 15 -13.98 -13.97 17.49
C GLY A 15 -13.93 -15.45 17.11
N PRO A 16 -13.39 -15.81 15.95
CA PRO A 16 -13.25 -17.21 15.51
C PRO A 16 -12.00 -17.91 16.09
N SER A 17 -11.23 -17.30 16.99
CA SER A 17 -10.01 -17.88 17.60
C SER A 17 -8.90 -18.17 16.58
N ILE A 18 -8.59 -17.22 15.68
CA ILE A 18 -7.70 -17.45 14.54
C ILE A 18 -6.65 -16.35 14.45
N VAL A 19 -5.41 -16.73 14.11
CA VAL A 19 -4.39 -15.83 13.54
C VAL A 19 -4.24 -16.16 12.07
N ARG A 20 -4.42 -15.17 11.19
CA ARG A 20 -4.42 -15.36 9.75
C ARG A 20 -3.58 -14.34 8.99
N ALA A 21 -3.13 -14.71 7.82
CA ALA A 21 -2.49 -13.80 6.88
C ALA A 21 -3.39 -13.54 5.66
N TYR A 22 -3.11 -12.44 5.00
CA TYR A 22 -3.76 -12.05 3.75
C TYR A 22 -2.72 -11.85 2.65
N PRO A 23 -2.20 -12.95 2.04
CA PRO A 23 -1.32 -12.84 0.89
C PRO A 23 -2.03 -12.10 -0.25
N VAL A 24 -1.45 -10.99 -0.68
CA VAL A 24 -2.01 -10.18 -1.76
C VAL A 24 -1.38 -10.51 -3.10
N LYS A 25 -2.21 -10.47 -4.16
CA LYS A 25 -1.80 -10.58 -5.55
C LYS A 25 -2.27 -9.33 -6.30
N ARG A 26 -1.54 -8.96 -7.35
CA ARG A 26 -1.98 -7.89 -8.25
C ARG A 26 -3.29 -8.29 -8.92
N SER A 27 -4.23 -7.35 -8.99
CA SER A 27 -5.50 -7.49 -9.71
C SER A 27 -5.83 -6.15 -10.35
N GLY A 28 -5.55 -6.01 -11.64
CA GLY A 28 -5.68 -4.75 -12.36
C GLY A 28 -4.94 -3.58 -11.68
N ALA A 29 -5.62 -2.49 -11.47
CA ALA A 29 -5.11 -1.31 -10.76
C ALA A 29 -5.04 -1.49 -9.23
N GLY A 30 -5.47 -2.62 -8.69
CA GLY A 30 -5.49 -2.89 -7.25
C GLY A 30 -4.91 -4.25 -6.89
N TYR A 31 -5.49 -4.85 -5.87
CA TYR A 31 -5.05 -6.12 -5.31
C TYR A 31 -6.25 -6.99 -4.95
N SER A 32 -6.07 -8.30 -5.05
CA SER A 32 -6.89 -9.31 -4.40
C SER A 32 -6.12 -9.95 -3.25
N ALA A 33 -6.80 -10.49 -2.26
CA ALA A 33 -6.18 -11.18 -1.14
C ALA A 33 -6.84 -12.54 -0.92
N GLU A 34 -6.04 -13.51 -0.50
CA GLU A 34 -6.50 -14.81 -0.02
C GLU A 34 -6.42 -14.84 1.51
N ILE A 35 -7.21 -15.69 2.16
CA ILE A 35 -7.13 -15.90 3.60
C ILE A 35 -6.33 -17.18 3.85
N VAL A 36 -5.25 -17.08 4.65
CA VAL A 36 -4.45 -18.23 5.07
C VAL A 36 -4.36 -18.24 6.59
N ASN A 37 -4.96 -19.25 7.23
CA ASN A 37 -4.88 -19.41 8.67
C ASN A 37 -3.47 -19.86 9.06
N ILE A 38 -2.85 -19.17 10.02
CA ILE A 38 -1.55 -19.49 10.61
C ILE A 38 -1.76 -20.30 11.88
N LEU A 39 -2.67 -19.86 12.75
CA LEU A 39 -3.14 -20.57 13.93
C LEU A 39 -4.65 -20.65 13.86
N ASP A 40 -5.19 -21.83 14.15
CA ASP A 40 -6.62 -22.06 14.18
C ASP A 40 -6.98 -22.78 15.49
N GLY A 41 -7.55 -22.03 16.43
CA GLY A 41 -8.02 -22.52 17.72
C GLY A 41 -9.50 -22.94 17.73
N ALA A 42 -10.25 -22.65 16.65
CA ALA A 42 -11.70 -22.79 16.63
C ALA A 42 -12.22 -24.17 17.04
N GLN A 43 -11.48 -25.25 16.70
CA GLN A 43 -11.85 -26.63 17.01
C GLN A 43 -11.14 -27.20 18.25
N LYS A 44 -10.03 -26.61 18.67
CA LYS A 44 -9.13 -27.20 19.68
C LYS A 44 -9.11 -26.42 21.00
N ASP A 45 -9.18 -25.11 20.92
CA ASP A 45 -9.08 -24.22 22.08
C ASP A 45 -9.98 -23.00 21.88
N ARG A 46 -11.25 -23.16 22.25
CA ARG A 46 -12.25 -22.09 22.09
C ARG A 46 -12.01 -20.87 22.97
N TRP A 47 -11.09 -20.95 23.92
CA TRP A 47 -10.70 -19.84 24.78
C TRP A 47 -9.49 -19.09 24.24
N PHE A 48 -8.85 -19.59 23.17
CA PHE A 48 -7.84 -18.86 22.45
C PHE A 48 -8.45 -17.58 21.86
N ARG A 49 -7.97 -16.43 22.34
CA ARG A 49 -8.41 -15.10 21.91
C ARG A 49 -7.20 -14.27 21.51
N PRO A 50 -6.65 -14.47 20.30
CA PRO A 50 -5.48 -13.73 19.87
C PRO A 50 -5.83 -12.24 19.75
N SER A 51 -5.13 -11.42 20.50
CA SER A 51 -5.36 -9.97 20.61
C SER A 51 -4.33 -9.14 19.85
N ASP A 52 -3.09 -9.62 19.75
CA ASP A 52 -2.02 -8.95 19.00
C ASP A 52 -1.03 -9.96 18.43
N VAL A 53 -0.39 -9.57 17.31
CA VAL A 53 0.65 -10.36 16.67
C VAL A 53 1.78 -9.46 16.20
N GLN A 54 3.01 -9.79 16.60
CA GLN A 54 4.21 -9.08 16.20
C GLN A 54 5.21 -10.03 15.55
N VAL A 55 5.93 -9.54 14.55
CA VAL A 55 7.08 -10.25 13.98
C VAL A 55 8.29 -9.94 14.84
N ALA A 56 8.88 -10.95 15.45
CA ALA A 56 10.09 -10.82 16.22
C ALA A 56 11.31 -10.51 15.33
N PRO A 57 12.42 -9.96 15.91
CA PRO A 57 13.62 -9.62 15.12
C PRO A 57 14.25 -10.80 14.37
N ASP A 58 14.04 -12.04 14.79
CA ASP A 58 14.48 -13.26 14.10
C ASP A 58 13.50 -13.75 13.02
N GLY A 59 12.36 -13.08 12.86
CA GLY A 59 11.30 -13.46 11.91
C GLY A 59 10.28 -14.48 12.42
N SER A 60 10.34 -14.91 13.69
CA SER A 60 9.24 -15.65 14.32
C SER A 60 8.05 -14.72 14.60
N LEU A 61 6.88 -15.27 14.90
CA LEU A 61 5.74 -14.48 15.38
C LEU A 61 5.64 -14.60 16.90
N ILE A 62 5.33 -13.49 17.56
CA ILE A 62 4.85 -13.45 18.93
C ILE A 62 3.37 -13.12 18.87
N VAL A 63 2.55 -13.96 19.47
CA VAL A 63 1.08 -13.81 19.51
C VAL A 63 0.67 -13.67 20.96
N ALA A 64 -0.02 -12.58 21.28
CA ALA A 64 -0.66 -12.39 22.56
C ALA A 64 -2.05 -13.03 22.54
N ASP A 65 -2.35 -13.80 23.55
CA ASP A 65 -3.62 -14.50 23.73
C ASP A 65 -4.27 -14.04 25.02
N TRP A 66 -5.42 -13.44 24.91
CA TRP A 66 -6.21 -13.00 26.06
C TRP A 66 -6.74 -14.19 26.90
N TYR A 67 -7.05 -15.31 26.23
CA TYR A 67 -7.59 -16.53 26.81
C TYR A 67 -8.89 -16.30 27.59
N ASP A 68 -9.97 -16.09 26.90
CA ASP A 68 -11.28 -15.73 27.43
C ASP A 68 -12.40 -16.59 26.80
N PRO A 69 -13.37 -17.10 27.57
CA PRO A 69 -14.51 -17.87 27.03
C PRO A 69 -15.43 -17.05 26.14
N GLY A 70 -15.42 -15.72 26.31
CA GLY A 70 -16.23 -14.77 25.52
C GLY A 70 -15.40 -13.67 24.87
N VAL A 71 -15.94 -13.06 23.80
CA VAL A 71 -15.35 -11.87 23.20
C VAL A 71 -16.02 -10.64 23.80
N GLY A 72 -15.21 -9.66 24.25
CA GLY A 72 -15.73 -8.38 24.74
C GLY A 72 -15.52 -8.12 26.23
N GLY A 73 -14.72 -8.93 26.93
CA GLY A 73 -14.28 -8.65 28.31
C GLY A 73 -15.39 -8.67 29.36
N HIS A 74 -16.40 -9.50 29.16
CA HIS A 74 -17.55 -9.57 30.07
C HIS A 74 -17.26 -10.20 31.43
N ARG A 75 -16.09 -10.83 31.60
CA ARG A 75 -15.64 -11.39 32.89
C ARG A 75 -14.14 -11.18 33.02
N MET A 76 -13.73 -10.38 33.97
CA MET A 76 -12.32 -10.09 34.27
C MET A 76 -11.85 -10.81 35.55
N GLY A 77 -12.41 -12.00 35.85
CA GLY A 77 -12.14 -12.74 37.06
C GLY A 77 -10.93 -13.68 37.03
N ASP A 78 -10.30 -13.87 35.87
CA ASP A 78 -9.19 -14.79 35.61
C ASP A 78 -7.99 -14.11 34.91
N LEU A 79 -7.48 -13.09 35.56
CA LEU A 79 -6.40 -12.23 35.05
C LEU A 79 -5.04 -12.94 34.86
N ASP A 80 -4.90 -14.16 35.33
CA ASP A 80 -3.69 -14.98 35.37
C ASP A 80 -3.58 -15.97 34.19
N ARG A 81 -4.56 -16.01 33.28
CA ARG A 81 -4.62 -17.01 32.19
C ARG A 81 -4.12 -16.53 30.83
N GLY A 82 -3.79 -15.26 30.70
CA GLY A 82 -3.21 -14.71 29.46
C GLY A 82 -1.92 -15.44 29.05
N ARG A 83 -1.73 -15.66 27.74
CA ARG A 83 -0.59 -16.41 27.20
C ARG A 83 0.14 -15.61 26.12
N LEU A 84 1.43 -15.86 26.01
CA LEU A 84 2.24 -15.39 24.88
C LEU A 84 2.79 -16.62 24.14
N PHE A 85 2.44 -16.71 22.88
CA PHE A 85 2.94 -17.77 22.01
C PHE A 85 4.05 -17.25 21.09
N ARG A 86 5.10 -18.03 20.97
CA ARG A 86 6.09 -17.88 19.91
C ARG A 86 5.81 -18.92 18.83
N VAL A 87 5.50 -18.44 17.63
CA VAL A 87 5.10 -19.27 16.49
C VAL A 87 6.20 -19.28 15.45
N THR A 88 6.61 -20.49 15.06
CA THR A 88 7.66 -20.72 14.06
C THR A 88 7.23 -21.82 13.09
N PRO A 89 7.81 -21.88 11.88
CA PRO A 89 7.61 -23.03 11.00
C PRO A 89 8.05 -24.33 11.66
N LYS A 90 7.40 -25.44 11.28
CA LYS A 90 7.80 -26.78 11.73
C LYS A 90 9.27 -27.03 11.37
N GLY A 91 10.06 -27.55 12.33
CA GLY A 91 11.48 -27.81 12.16
C GLY A 91 12.41 -26.62 12.36
N HIS A 92 11.90 -25.48 12.82
CA HIS A 92 12.73 -24.32 13.16
C HIS A 92 13.71 -24.66 14.31
N LYS A 93 15.01 -24.43 14.08
CA LYS A 93 16.11 -24.84 15.00
C LYS A 93 16.41 -23.84 16.13
N GLY A 94 15.42 -23.14 16.62
CA GLY A 94 15.59 -22.23 17.73
C GLY A 94 15.70 -20.76 17.32
N TYR A 95 15.92 -19.93 18.32
CA TYR A 95 15.88 -18.47 18.21
C TYR A 95 17.28 -17.89 18.35
N LYS A 96 17.67 -17.06 17.37
CA LYS A 96 18.90 -16.27 17.46
C LYS A 96 18.54 -14.79 17.30
N LEU A 97 18.76 -14.03 18.36
CA LEU A 97 18.64 -12.57 18.27
C LEU A 97 19.70 -12.04 17.29
N PRO A 98 19.31 -11.30 16.26
CA PRO A 98 20.29 -10.63 15.41
C PRO A 98 21.01 -9.57 16.22
N LYS A 99 22.31 -9.40 15.97
CA LYS A 99 23.07 -8.28 16.53
C LYS A 99 22.59 -7.00 15.85
N LEU A 100 21.96 -6.12 16.61
CA LEU A 100 21.44 -4.84 16.12
C LEU A 100 22.42 -3.72 16.52
N ASP A 101 22.81 -2.91 15.53
CA ASP A 101 23.53 -1.67 15.75
C ASP A 101 22.68 -0.49 15.29
N PHE A 102 22.33 0.37 16.24
CA PHE A 102 21.57 1.61 15.98
C PHE A 102 22.45 2.87 16.04
N LYS A 103 23.77 2.73 16.17
CA LYS A 103 24.71 3.85 16.31
C LYS A 103 25.34 4.22 14.97
N SER A 104 25.80 3.26 14.19
CA SER A 104 26.41 3.51 12.88
C SER A 104 25.37 3.58 11.76
N ILE A 105 25.71 4.25 10.65
CA ILE A 105 24.84 4.29 9.44
C ILE A 105 24.69 2.89 8.88
N ASP A 106 25.75 2.11 8.78
CA ASP A 106 25.70 0.73 8.26
C ASP A 106 24.81 -0.17 9.13
N GLY A 107 24.90 -0.01 10.45
CA GLY A 107 24.04 -0.72 11.38
C GLY A 107 22.55 -0.35 11.20
N LEU A 108 22.24 0.93 11.00
CA LEU A 108 20.90 1.41 10.72
C LEU A 108 20.38 0.91 9.36
N ILE A 109 21.22 0.90 8.32
CA ILE A 109 20.88 0.33 7.00
C ILE A 109 20.61 -1.18 7.09
N SER A 110 21.35 -1.89 7.93
CA SER A 110 21.06 -3.31 8.22
C SER A 110 19.73 -3.46 8.99
N ALA A 111 19.54 -2.67 10.04
CA ALA A 111 18.36 -2.73 10.91
C ALA A 111 17.05 -2.37 10.18
N ILE A 112 17.06 -1.42 9.23
CA ILE A 112 15.86 -1.06 8.47
C ILE A 112 15.36 -2.20 7.56
N GLN A 113 16.18 -3.20 7.30
CA GLN A 113 15.83 -4.40 6.55
C GLN A 113 15.24 -5.52 7.43
N ASN A 114 15.30 -5.37 8.74
CA ASN A 114 14.77 -6.35 9.69
C ASN A 114 13.26 -6.56 9.51
N PRO A 115 12.73 -7.78 9.69
CA PRO A 115 11.29 -8.04 9.62
C PRO A 115 10.48 -7.38 10.74
N ASN A 116 11.08 -7.12 11.91
CA ASN A 116 10.40 -6.51 13.07
C ASN A 116 10.12 -5.02 12.84
N ASN A 117 8.88 -4.59 13.09
CA ASN A 117 8.47 -3.19 12.86
C ASN A 117 9.14 -2.19 13.80
N SER A 118 9.35 -2.54 15.07
CA SER A 118 10.01 -1.66 16.04
C SER A 118 11.48 -1.44 15.69
N VAL A 119 12.18 -2.50 15.27
CA VAL A 119 13.56 -2.40 14.78
C VAL A 119 13.64 -1.49 13.55
N LYS A 120 12.73 -1.67 12.60
CA LYS A 120 12.63 -0.78 11.41
C LYS A 120 12.36 0.67 11.79
N TYR A 121 11.48 0.90 12.73
CA TYR A 121 11.13 2.25 13.17
C TYR A 121 12.31 2.98 13.80
N ILE A 122 13.03 2.30 14.74
CA ILE A 122 14.23 2.86 15.36
C ILE A 122 15.30 3.18 14.30
N ALA A 123 15.51 2.25 13.36
CA ALA A 123 16.46 2.46 12.27
C ALA A 123 16.04 3.62 11.35
N TRP A 124 14.76 3.73 11.02
CA TRP A 124 14.21 4.83 10.23
C TRP A 124 14.45 6.18 10.90
N MET A 125 14.14 6.30 12.18
CA MET A 125 14.37 7.51 12.96
C MET A 125 15.87 7.86 13.05
N GLY A 126 16.72 6.85 13.21
CA GLY A 126 18.17 7.02 13.23
C GLY A 126 18.72 7.54 11.91
N LEU A 127 18.27 7.01 10.77
CA LEU A 127 18.66 7.47 9.43
C LEU A 127 18.09 8.87 9.13
N HIS A 128 16.82 9.09 9.48
CA HIS A 128 16.18 10.40 9.30
C HIS A 128 16.95 11.53 10.01
N LYS A 129 17.39 11.31 11.25
CA LYS A 129 18.17 12.30 12.01
C LYS A 129 19.52 12.62 11.36
N ARG A 130 20.10 11.72 10.59
CA ARG A 130 21.42 11.89 9.94
C ARG A 130 21.38 12.67 8.64
N GLN A 131 20.18 12.88 8.08
CA GLN A 131 20.00 13.69 6.86
C GLN A 131 21.05 13.36 5.77
N ASN A 132 21.82 14.34 5.35
CA ASN A 132 22.82 14.19 4.28
C ASN A 132 23.91 13.15 4.57
N ASP A 133 24.25 12.89 5.82
CA ASP A 133 25.26 11.85 6.16
C ASP A 133 24.76 10.45 5.77
N ALA A 134 23.45 10.20 5.86
CA ALA A 134 22.85 8.94 5.46
C ALA A 134 22.60 8.83 3.93
N LYS A 135 22.62 9.94 3.17
CA LYS A 135 22.26 9.98 1.75
C LYS A 135 23.04 8.97 0.90
N PRO A 136 24.37 8.82 1.00
CA PRO A 136 25.10 7.84 0.18
C PRO A 136 24.66 6.40 0.43
N ALA A 137 24.45 6.04 1.69
CA ALA A 137 23.99 4.70 2.06
C ALA A 137 22.55 4.42 1.62
N LEU A 138 21.67 5.43 1.69
CA LEU A 138 20.30 5.36 1.21
C LEU A 138 20.24 5.25 -0.31
N LEU A 139 21.07 5.97 -1.06
CA LEU A 139 21.16 5.83 -2.51
C LEU A 139 21.60 4.42 -2.93
N LYS A 140 22.54 3.82 -2.18
CA LYS A 140 22.90 2.41 -2.38
C LYS A 140 21.74 1.47 -2.08
N LEU A 141 20.99 1.69 -1.00
CA LEU A 141 19.79 0.90 -0.66
C LEU A 141 18.67 1.09 -1.70
N ALA A 142 18.57 2.25 -2.34
CA ALA A 142 17.61 2.51 -3.42
C ALA A 142 17.88 1.68 -4.69
N GLN A 143 19.03 1.00 -4.77
CA GLN A 143 19.38 0.07 -5.86
C GLN A 143 19.16 -1.41 -5.46
N HIS A 144 18.61 -1.69 -4.28
CA HIS A 144 18.43 -3.04 -3.79
C HIS A 144 17.52 -3.86 -4.72
N GLN A 145 17.77 -5.18 -4.85
CA GLN A 145 16.97 -6.07 -5.70
C GLN A 145 15.49 -6.12 -5.29
N THR A 146 15.22 -6.09 -3.98
CA THR A 146 13.87 -6.14 -3.44
C THR A 146 13.20 -4.77 -3.50
N PRO A 147 12.06 -4.60 -4.21
CA PRO A 147 11.37 -3.31 -4.37
C PRO A 147 11.05 -2.64 -3.04
N ARG A 148 10.67 -3.41 -2.03
CA ARG A 148 10.35 -2.90 -0.69
C ARG A 148 11.52 -2.22 0.00
N MET A 149 12.75 -2.68 -0.24
CA MET A 149 13.94 -2.01 0.31
C MET A 149 14.22 -0.71 -0.44
N ARG A 150 14.06 -0.70 -1.76
CA ARG A 150 14.14 0.53 -2.56
C ARG A 150 13.10 1.57 -2.10
N ALA A 151 11.85 1.13 -1.88
CA ALA A 151 10.81 2.01 -1.38
C ALA A 151 11.15 2.65 -0.03
N ARG A 152 11.70 1.88 0.93
CA ARG A 152 12.15 2.41 2.23
C ARG A 152 13.24 3.47 2.08
N ALA A 153 14.21 3.22 1.19
CA ALA A 153 15.27 4.18 0.91
C ALA A 153 14.72 5.47 0.29
N LEU A 154 13.83 5.35 -0.70
CA LEU A 154 13.25 6.51 -1.38
C LEU A 154 12.39 7.35 -0.43
N TRP A 155 11.60 6.72 0.46
CA TRP A 155 10.87 7.46 1.49
C TRP A 155 11.79 8.24 2.42
N LEU A 156 12.93 7.68 2.83
CA LEU A 156 13.93 8.39 3.66
C LEU A 156 14.65 9.48 2.88
N LEU A 157 15.06 9.20 1.64
CA LEU A 157 15.69 10.20 0.76
C LEU A 157 14.80 11.41 0.54
N SER A 158 13.50 11.22 0.40
CA SER A 158 12.55 12.33 0.25
C SER A 158 12.39 13.20 1.50
N GLN A 159 12.80 12.71 2.68
CA GLN A 159 12.79 13.48 3.93
C GLN A 159 14.08 14.29 4.14
N ILE A 160 15.09 14.09 3.30
CA ILE A 160 16.31 14.91 3.34
C ILE A 160 16.01 16.27 2.71
N LYS A 161 16.43 17.33 3.39
CA LYS A 161 16.20 18.70 2.94
C LYS A 161 16.71 18.88 1.50
N ASP A 162 15.91 19.52 0.67
CA ASP A 162 16.19 19.86 -0.74
C ASP A 162 16.47 18.64 -1.66
N ASN A 163 16.06 17.43 -1.26
CA ASN A 163 16.27 16.19 -2.03
C ASN A 163 14.96 15.60 -2.59
N GLN A 164 13.84 16.28 -2.45
CA GLN A 164 12.52 15.76 -2.80
C GLN A 164 12.37 15.51 -4.30
N ALA A 165 12.72 16.51 -5.12
CA ALA A 165 12.61 16.41 -6.57
C ALA A 165 13.52 15.31 -7.15
N ASP A 166 14.77 15.24 -6.68
CA ASP A 166 15.72 14.19 -7.09
C ASP A 166 15.19 12.80 -6.73
N THR A 167 14.61 12.67 -5.55
CA THR A 167 14.04 11.38 -5.11
C THR A 167 12.85 10.98 -5.96
N VAL A 168 11.96 11.92 -6.30
CA VAL A 168 10.84 11.66 -7.21
C VAL A 168 11.37 11.22 -8.56
N ALA A 169 12.36 11.92 -9.13
CA ALA A 169 12.98 11.58 -10.41
C ALA A 169 13.66 10.19 -10.41
N LEU A 170 14.18 9.74 -9.27
CA LEU A 170 14.67 8.36 -9.13
C LEU A 170 13.51 7.34 -9.14
N ALA A 171 12.43 7.65 -8.44
CA ALA A 171 11.29 6.75 -8.32
C ALA A 171 10.52 6.59 -9.65
N THR A 172 10.47 7.63 -10.51
CA THR A 172 9.80 7.55 -11.82
C THR A 172 10.45 6.51 -12.74
N LYS A 173 11.74 6.30 -12.62
CA LYS A 173 12.52 5.40 -13.48
C LYS A 173 12.60 3.95 -12.97
N ASP A 174 11.92 3.63 -11.88
CA ASP A 174 11.99 2.29 -11.31
C ASP A 174 11.22 1.28 -12.16
N LYS A 175 11.79 0.09 -12.32
CA LYS A 175 11.18 -1.04 -13.01
C LYS A 175 9.92 -1.57 -12.35
N ASP A 176 9.77 -1.34 -11.04
CA ASP A 176 8.61 -1.78 -10.25
C ASP A 176 7.53 -0.70 -10.28
N ASP A 177 6.35 -1.05 -10.75
CA ASP A 177 5.23 -0.14 -10.90
C ASP A 177 4.71 0.44 -9.59
N ASN A 178 4.87 -0.26 -8.46
CA ASN A 178 4.52 0.29 -7.15
C ASN A 178 5.45 1.46 -6.78
N ILE A 179 6.71 1.40 -7.20
CA ILE A 179 7.67 2.49 -6.96
C ILE A 179 7.39 3.65 -7.90
N ARG A 180 7.08 3.41 -9.19
CA ARG A 180 6.63 4.49 -10.09
C ARG A 180 5.35 5.16 -9.57
N GLY A 181 4.37 4.40 -9.11
CA GLY A 181 3.18 4.95 -8.45
C GLY A 181 3.50 5.70 -7.15
N MET A 182 4.54 5.26 -6.41
CA MET A 182 5.02 5.96 -5.22
C MET A 182 5.61 7.33 -5.57
N ALA A 183 6.20 7.54 -6.75
CA ALA A 183 6.69 8.85 -7.18
C ALA A 183 5.60 9.94 -7.11
N LEU A 184 4.38 9.62 -7.59
CA LEU A 184 3.22 10.52 -7.49
C LEU A 184 2.82 10.80 -6.04
N ARG A 185 2.91 9.79 -5.16
CA ARG A 185 2.62 9.95 -3.73
C ARG A 185 3.64 10.82 -3.03
N LEU A 186 4.93 10.65 -3.35
CA LEU A 186 6.02 11.50 -2.85
C LEU A 186 5.85 12.94 -3.31
N ALA A 187 5.61 13.15 -4.60
CA ALA A 187 5.40 14.49 -5.16
C ALA A 187 4.22 15.20 -4.49
N ARG A 188 3.10 14.50 -4.29
CA ARG A 188 1.93 15.04 -3.58
C ARG A 188 2.24 15.37 -2.12
N GLN A 189 2.94 14.50 -1.39
CA GLN A 189 3.30 14.71 0.00
C GLN A 189 4.20 15.95 0.19
N HIS A 190 5.12 16.15 -0.74
CA HIS A 190 6.05 17.27 -0.71
C HIS A 190 5.54 18.52 -1.48
N LYS A 191 4.26 18.48 -1.94
CA LYS A 191 3.61 19.60 -2.65
C LYS A 191 4.37 20.03 -3.91
N LEU A 192 4.99 19.08 -4.61
CA LEU A 192 5.61 19.33 -5.91
C LEU A 192 4.54 19.38 -7.00
N ASP A 193 4.89 19.99 -8.15
CA ASP A 193 3.99 19.99 -9.31
C ASP A 193 3.74 18.56 -9.81
N LEU A 194 2.46 18.18 -9.86
CA LEU A 194 2.03 16.84 -10.25
C LEU A 194 1.78 16.69 -11.74
N LEU A 195 1.51 17.78 -12.47
CA LEU A 195 1.12 17.71 -13.88
C LEU A 195 2.17 17.07 -14.77
N PRO A 196 3.47 17.38 -14.66
CA PRO A 196 4.50 16.72 -15.45
C PRO A 196 4.51 15.20 -15.28
N LEU A 197 4.37 14.73 -14.02
CA LEU A 197 4.32 13.30 -13.70
C LEU A 197 3.05 12.64 -14.24
N ILE A 198 1.90 13.30 -14.13
CA ILE A 198 0.64 12.78 -14.64
C ILE A 198 0.68 12.66 -16.16
N ARG A 199 1.26 13.64 -16.89
CA ARG A 199 1.44 13.55 -18.33
C ARG A 199 2.30 12.35 -18.74
N GLU A 200 3.43 12.17 -18.03
CA GLU A 200 4.37 11.06 -18.27
C GLU A 200 3.70 9.71 -18.01
N PHE A 201 2.99 9.60 -16.90
CA PHE A 201 2.44 8.32 -16.42
C PHE A 201 1.02 8.01 -16.92
N ALA A 202 0.36 8.92 -17.62
CA ALA A 202 -0.96 8.65 -18.21
C ALA A 202 -0.91 7.50 -19.24
N ASP A 203 0.25 7.25 -19.84
CA ASP A 203 0.50 6.15 -20.79
C ASP A 203 1.29 4.99 -20.17
N ASP A 204 1.52 4.98 -18.86
CA ASP A 204 2.23 3.86 -18.20
C ASP A 204 1.49 2.53 -18.43
N ASP A 205 2.22 1.46 -18.73
CA ASP A 205 1.65 0.14 -18.96
C ASP A 205 0.88 -0.40 -17.75
N SER A 206 1.27 0.02 -16.55
CA SER A 206 0.63 -0.41 -15.31
C SER A 206 -0.65 0.37 -15.01
N ALA A 207 -1.78 -0.33 -14.96
CA ALA A 207 -3.05 0.24 -14.51
C ALA A 207 -2.97 0.82 -13.09
N LEU A 208 -2.08 0.30 -12.23
CA LEU A 208 -1.85 0.86 -10.90
C LEU A 208 -1.21 2.25 -10.97
N VAL A 209 -0.23 2.46 -11.84
CA VAL A 209 0.43 3.77 -12.01
C VAL A 209 -0.57 4.77 -12.57
N ARG A 210 -1.34 4.38 -13.59
CA ARG A 210 -2.43 5.23 -14.14
C ARG A 210 -3.50 5.54 -13.09
N ARG A 211 -3.82 4.60 -12.20
CA ARG A 211 -4.70 4.85 -11.05
C ARG A 211 -4.12 5.92 -10.10
N GLU A 212 -2.82 5.89 -9.81
CA GLU A 212 -2.18 6.92 -8.98
C GLU A 212 -2.24 8.30 -9.66
N CYS A 213 -2.17 8.37 -11.00
CA CYS A 213 -2.41 9.62 -11.75
C CYS A 213 -3.83 10.14 -11.52
N LEU A 214 -4.84 9.27 -11.58
CA LEU A 214 -6.23 9.63 -11.28
C LEU A 214 -6.37 10.18 -9.87
N ILE A 215 -5.78 9.53 -8.87
CA ILE A 215 -5.83 10.00 -7.49
C ILE A 215 -5.10 11.35 -7.33
N ALA A 216 -4.04 11.58 -8.10
CA ALA A 216 -3.30 12.84 -8.10
C ALA A 216 -4.08 13.99 -8.77
N LEU A 217 -4.99 13.69 -9.71
CA LEU A 217 -5.88 14.68 -10.35
C LEU A 217 -7.01 15.16 -9.43
N ARG A 218 -7.32 14.44 -8.36
CA ARG A 218 -8.41 14.83 -7.46
C ARG A 218 -8.21 16.26 -6.95
N HIS A 219 -9.23 17.10 -7.17
CA HIS A 219 -9.25 18.52 -6.80
C HIS A 219 -8.18 19.38 -7.49
N HIS A 220 -7.52 18.88 -8.52
CA HIS A 220 -6.57 19.66 -9.29
C HIS A 220 -7.29 20.67 -10.19
N GLN A 221 -6.94 21.97 -10.11
CA GLN A 221 -7.69 23.06 -10.73
C GLN A 221 -7.14 23.50 -12.11
N SER A 222 -6.15 22.80 -12.67
CA SER A 222 -5.61 23.20 -13.97
C SER A 222 -6.62 22.99 -15.10
N ASP A 223 -6.49 23.77 -16.17
CA ASP A 223 -7.30 23.63 -17.40
C ASP A 223 -6.96 22.34 -18.17
N GLU A 224 -5.82 21.74 -17.90
CA GLU A 224 -5.37 20.49 -18.51
C GLU A 224 -5.95 19.26 -17.82
N ALA A 225 -6.34 19.36 -16.55
CA ALA A 225 -6.81 18.22 -15.77
C ALA A 225 -7.97 17.45 -16.41
N PRO A 226 -8.99 18.08 -17.04
CA PRO A 226 -10.06 17.36 -17.73
C PRO A 226 -9.58 16.52 -18.91
N ALA A 227 -8.63 17.04 -19.70
CA ALA A 227 -8.06 16.31 -20.84
C ALA A 227 -7.22 15.10 -20.39
N LEU A 228 -6.42 15.27 -19.33
CA LEU A 228 -5.66 14.16 -18.71
C LEU A 228 -6.59 13.11 -18.12
N TRP A 229 -7.66 13.52 -17.45
CA TRP A 229 -8.66 12.59 -16.96
C TRP A 229 -9.36 11.82 -18.08
N ALA A 230 -9.74 12.51 -19.17
CA ALA A 230 -10.35 11.89 -20.34
C ALA A 230 -9.42 10.84 -20.99
N LYS A 231 -8.13 11.15 -21.09
CA LYS A 231 -7.10 10.21 -21.56
C LYS A 231 -7.04 8.96 -20.67
N LEU A 232 -6.97 9.14 -19.35
CA LEU A 232 -6.96 8.03 -18.39
C LEU A 232 -8.28 7.26 -18.41
N ALA A 233 -9.44 7.92 -18.59
CA ALA A 233 -10.73 7.28 -18.70
C ALA A 233 -10.82 6.33 -19.91
N ASN A 234 -10.22 6.69 -21.03
CA ASN A 234 -10.14 5.82 -22.21
C ASN A 234 -9.29 4.56 -22.01
N ALA A 235 -8.47 4.51 -20.96
CA ALA A 235 -7.68 3.33 -20.60
C ALA A 235 -8.43 2.35 -19.68
N HIS A 236 -9.69 2.65 -19.31
CA HIS A 236 -10.55 1.71 -18.57
C HIS A 236 -10.98 0.54 -19.46
N ASP A 237 -10.86 -0.67 -18.96
CA ASP A 237 -11.11 -1.91 -19.71
C ASP A 237 -12.54 -2.47 -19.55
N GLY A 238 -13.39 -1.79 -18.77
CA GLY A 238 -14.76 -2.24 -18.44
C GLY A 238 -14.83 -3.41 -17.47
N LYS A 239 -13.74 -3.73 -16.77
CA LYS A 239 -13.65 -4.85 -15.81
C LYS A 239 -12.98 -4.46 -14.50
N ASP A 240 -12.04 -3.53 -14.53
CA ASP A 240 -11.22 -3.15 -13.40
C ASP A 240 -11.99 -2.20 -12.46
N ARG A 241 -12.57 -2.76 -11.40
CA ARG A 241 -13.30 -1.99 -10.39
C ARG A 241 -12.43 -0.95 -9.69
N TRP A 242 -11.17 -1.26 -9.39
CA TRP A 242 -10.26 -0.32 -8.73
C TRP A 242 -9.99 0.91 -9.59
N TYR A 243 -9.84 0.68 -10.90
CA TYR A 243 -9.63 1.75 -11.87
C TYR A 243 -10.87 2.63 -12.01
N LEU A 244 -12.06 2.02 -12.12
CA LEU A 244 -13.33 2.74 -12.21
C LEU A 244 -13.59 3.62 -10.98
N GLU A 245 -13.33 3.11 -9.78
CA GLU A 245 -13.48 3.91 -8.56
C GLU A 245 -12.49 5.08 -8.51
N ALA A 246 -11.26 4.90 -9.01
CA ALA A 246 -10.30 5.98 -9.10
C ALA A 246 -10.73 7.07 -10.09
N LEU A 247 -11.36 6.72 -11.21
CA LEU A 247 -11.97 7.69 -12.12
C LEU A 247 -13.02 8.56 -11.42
N GLY A 248 -13.89 7.93 -10.64
CA GLY A 248 -14.88 8.66 -9.86
C GLY A 248 -14.28 9.56 -8.76
N LEU A 249 -13.22 9.08 -8.06
CA LEU A 249 -12.50 9.86 -7.07
C LEU A 249 -11.78 11.07 -7.68
N ALA A 250 -11.18 10.90 -8.85
CA ALA A 250 -10.50 11.97 -9.56
C ALA A 250 -11.44 13.12 -9.95
N ALA A 251 -12.68 12.76 -10.33
CA ALA A 251 -13.68 13.72 -10.77
C ALA A 251 -14.39 14.46 -9.61
N ASP A 252 -14.16 14.09 -8.35
CA ASP A 252 -14.82 14.65 -7.17
C ASP A 252 -14.83 16.19 -7.21
N LYS A 253 -16.03 16.81 -7.13
CA LYS A 253 -16.32 18.23 -7.26
C LYS A 253 -16.04 18.86 -8.63
N GLN A 254 -15.72 18.06 -9.64
CA GLN A 254 -15.46 18.47 -11.02
C GLN A 254 -16.12 17.51 -12.04
N GLU A 255 -17.12 16.75 -11.61
CA GLU A 255 -17.69 15.63 -12.35
C GLU A 255 -18.14 16.03 -13.76
N ASN A 256 -18.88 17.14 -13.90
CA ASN A 256 -19.35 17.61 -15.20
C ASN A 256 -18.19 18.04 -16.11
N LYS A 257 -17.21 18.78 -15.56
CA LYS A 257 -16.06 19.29 -16.33
C LYS A 257 -15.23 18.15 -16.91
N PHE A 258 -14.98 17.09 -16.12
CA PHE A 258 -14.20 15.94 -16.53
C PHE A 258 -14.99 15.06 -17.51
N PHE A 259 -16.24 14.81 -17.20
CA PHE A 259 -17.13 14.02 -18.05
C PHE A 259 -17.31 14.66 -19.45
N ASP A 260 -17.54 15.97 -19.52
CA ASP A 260 -17.69 16.70 -20.79
C ASP A 260 -16.43 16.65 -21.66
N ALA A 261 -15.26 16.61 -21.06
CA ALA A 261 -14.02 16.45 -21.81
C ALA A 261 -13.88 15.04 -22.41
N TRP A 262 -14.34 14.01 -21.70
CA TRP A 262 -14.25 12.63 -22.16
C TRP A 262 -15.32 12.26 -23.17
N VAL A 263 -16.57 12.64 -22.94
CA VAL A 263 -17.72 12.17 -23.74
C VAL A 263 -17.67 12.62 -25.19
N LYS A 264 -16.98 13.72 -25.49
CA LYS A 264 -16.82 14.25 -26.85
C LYS A 264 -16.15 13.27 -27.82
N GLY A 265 -15.30 12.37 -27.32
CA GLY A 265 -14.59 11.37 -28.11
C GLY A 265 -14.89 9.93 -27.72
N ALA A 266 -15.82 9.70 -26.79
CA ALA A 266 -16.09 8.39 -26.22
C ALA A 266 -16.95 7.51 -27.16
N LYS A 267 -16.61 6.23 -27.26
CA LYS A 267 -17.46 5.22 -27.90
C LYS A 267 -18.42 4.65 -26.85
N LEU A 268 -19.65 5.17 -26.81
CA LEU A 268 -20.61 4.88 -25.73
C LEU A 268 -21.13 3.43 -25.70
N ASN A 269 -21.07 2.70 -26.80
CA ASN A 269 -21.56 1.32 -26.90
C ASN A 269 -20.62 0.24 -26.30
N THR A 270 -19.65 0.63 -25.51
CA THR A 270 -18.69 -0.29 -24.85
C THR A 270 -19.01 -0.50 -23.36
N ALA A 271 -18.61 -1.64 -22.81
CA ALA A 271 -18.73 -1.90 -21.37
C ALA A 271 -18.00 -0.82 -20.53
N ALA A 272 -16.81 -0.42 -20.94
CA ALA A 272 -16.05 0.63 -20.28
C ALA A 272 -16.78 1.97 -20.24
N ALA A 273 -17.42 2.36 -21.34
CA ALA A 273 -18.18 3.60 -21.41
C ALA A 273 -19.43 3.54 -20.52
N ARG A 274 -20.15 2.41 -20.51
CA ARG A 274 -21.29 2.19 -19.60
C ARG A 274 -20.87 2.37 -18.14
N ASP A 275 -19.75 1.79 -17.74
CA ASP A 275 -19.22 1.92 -16.39
C ASP A 275 -18.95 3.37 -16.03
N ILE A 276 -18.29 4.14 -16.93
CA ILE A 276 -17.91 5.54 -16.71
C ILE A 276 -19.19 6.42 -16.61
N VAL A 277 -20.15 6.25 -17.52
CA VAL A 277 -21.42 6.98 -17.46
C VAL A 277 -22.17 6.65 -16.16
N TRP A 278 -22.27 5.39 -15.81
CA TRP A 278 -22.94 4.95 -14.57
C TRP A 278 -22.22 5.48 -13.31
N ARG A 279 -20.88 5.51 -13.34
CA ARG A 279 -20.06 5.97 -12.20
C ARG A 279 -20.06 7.48 -12.03
N ASN A 280 -20.40 8.24 -13.07
CA ASN A 280 -20.48 9.69 -13.01
C ASN A 280 -21.50 10.15 -11.96
N ARG A 281 -21.12 11.13 -11.14
CA ARG A 281 -21.99 11.75 -10.11
C ARG A 281 -22.43 13.16 -10.47
N GLY A 282 -21.99 13.68 -11.61
CA GLY A 282 -22.43 14.94 -12.17
C GLY A 282 -23.78 14.82 -12.89
N THR A 283 -24.40 15.95 -13.16
CA THR A 283 -25.71 16.03 -13.82
C THR A 283 -25.66 15.77 -15.32
N HIS A 284 -24.50 15.96 -15.96
CA HIS A 284 -24.35 15.85 -17.41
C HIS A 284 -24.36 14.39 -17.90
N GLY A 285 -24.04 13.42 -17.05
CA GLY A 285 -24.08 12.00 -17.40
C GLY A 285 -25.47 11.45 -17.63
N ALA A 286 -26.49 12.00 -16.97
CA ALA A 286 -27.85 11.44 -16.96
C ALA A 286 -28.47 11.28 -18.35
N LYS A 287 -28.22 12.24 -19.26
CA LYS A 287 -28.77 12.21 -20.64
C LYS A 287 -28.22 11.06 -21.50
N TYR A 288 -27.06 10.50 -21.13
CA TYR A 288 -26.44 9.38 -21.86
C TYR A 288 -26.85 8.01 -21.32
N LEU A 289 -27.64 7.94 -20.24
CA LEU A 289 -28.08 6.66 -19.70
C LEU A 289 -28.95 5.88 -20.68
N ALA A 290 -29.81 6.57 -21.46
CA ALA A 290 -30.63 5.93 -22.48
C ALA A 290 -29.79 5.36 -23.65
N ASP A 291 -28.63 5.97 -23.94
CA ASP A 291 -27.78 5.57 -25.08
C ASP A 291 -26.92 4.34 -24.76
N ILE A 292 -26.84 3.94 -23.50
CA ILE A 292 -25.97 2.85 -23.01
C ILE A 292 -26.71 1.60 -22.53
N ILE A 293 -28.04 1.66 -22.44
CA ILE A 293 -28.93 0.53 -22.14
C ILE A 293 -29.26 -0.21 -23.42
#